data_a11dc0639451593413605b23a30df20c
#
_entry.id   a11dc0639451593413605b23a30df20c
#
_cell.length_a   1.000
_cell.length_b   1.000
_cell.length_c   1.000
_cell.angle_alpha   90.00
_cell.angle_beta   90.00
_cell.angle_gamma   90.00
#
_symmetry.space_group_name_H-M   'P 1'
#
loop_
_entity.id
_entity.type
_entity.pdbx_description
1 polymer ?
#
loop_
_entity_poly.entity_id
_entity_poly.type
_entity_poly.pdbx_seq_one_letter_code
_entity_poly.pdbx_strand_id
1 'polypeptide(L)'
;RVEELRLEIMEAVNKLGIGAQGLGGLTTVMDVKIRDFPTHAASLPVAMIPNCAATRHAHFVLDGSGPSLQTPPDINDWPDITWEVGENVRRINLDTITREEAAQWQPGDTLLLSGKMLTGRDAAHKKMKELIESGVGLPAEVDLKGRFIYYVGPVDPVRDEVMGPAGPTTATRMDKFTDFILEHTGLLGMIGKAERGPVGIQAIKKHRAVYLMAVGGAAYLVSKAITSARVVAFPELGMEAI
;
A
#
# COMPACT_ATOMS: atom_id res chain seq x y z
N ARG A 1 30.80 15.01 -14.02
CA ARG A 1 30.74 15.35 -12.59
C ARG A 1 29.33 15.16 -12.01
N VAL A 2 28.27 15.66 -12.63
CA VAL A 2 26.87 15.42 -12.18
C VAL A 2 26.53 13.93 -12.31
N GLU A 3 26.93 13.28 -13.39
CA GLU A 3 26.69 11.86 -13.59
C GLU A 3 27.48 10.98 -12.61
N GLU A 4 28.73 11.35 -12.31
CA GLU A 4 29.52 10.65 -11.28
C GLU A 4 28.83 10.74 -9.92
N LEU A 5 28.41 11.93 -9.51
CA LEU A 5 27.69 12.14 -8.26
C LEU A 5 26.36 11.35 -8.22
N ARG A 6 25.64 11.27 -9.34
CA ARG A 6 24.43 10.45 -9.46
C ARG A 6 24.70 8.99 -9.12
N LEU A 7 25.76 8.43 -9.70
CA LEU A 7 26.16 7.05 -9.47
C LEU A 7 26.64 6.83 -8.04
N GLU A 8 27.44 7.75 -7.48
CA GLU A 8 27.92 7.70 -6.11
C GLU A 8 26.75 7.69 -5.09
N ILE A 9 25.74 8.56 -5.29
CA ILE A 9 24.56 8.61 -4.42
C ILE A 9 23.78 7.31 -4.54
N MET A 10 23.57 6.81 -5.76
CA MET A 10 22.83 5.56 -5.98
C MET A 10 23.53 4.37 -5.31
N GLU A 11 24.85 4.28 -5.43
CA GLU A 11 25.64 3.23 -4.81
C GLU A 11 25.61 3.34 -3.28
N ALA A 12 25.82 4.55 -2.74
CA ALA A 12 25.81 4.78 -1.30
C ALA A 12 24.47 4.42 -0.66
N VAL A 13 23.36 4.81 -1.29
CA VAL A 13 22.01 4.49 -0.78
C VAL A 13 21.71 2.99 -0.89
N ASN A 14 22.10 2.33 -1.97
CA ASN A 14 21.89 0.89 -2.13
C ASN A 14 22.74 0.06 -1.15
N LYS A 15 23.94 0.51 -0.80
CA LYS A 15 24.78 -0.13 0.23
C LYS A 15 24.15 -0.15 1.63
N LEU A 16 23.16 0.68 1.90
CA LEU A 16 22.45 0.66 3.18
C LEU A 16 21.62 -0.63 3.38
N GLY A 17 21.33 -1.37 2.32
CA GLY A 17 20.59 -2.63 2.41
C GLY A 17 19.14 -2.49 2.89
N ILE A 18 18.58 -1.27 2.85
CA ILE A 18 17.23 -0.97 3.33
C ILE A 18 16.20 -1.67 2.45
N GLY A 19 16.46 -1.71 1.14
CA GLY A 19 15.57 -2.32 0.15
C GLY A 19 14.26 -1.56 -0.06
N ALA A 20 13.39 -2.14 -0.86
CA ALA A 20 12.06 -1.59 -1.10
C ALA A 20 11.26 -1.53 0.19
N GLN A 21 10.78 -0.34 0.56
CA GLN A 21 9.93 -0.10 1.72
C GLN A 21 10.53 -0.54 3.09
N GLY A 22 11.84 -0.58 3.20
CA GLY A 22 12.49 -1.00 4.45
C GLY A 22 12.45 -2.51 4.72
N LEU A 23 12.12 -3.32 3.74
CA LEU A 23 12.03 -4.78 3.87
C LEU A 23 13.36 -5.50 3.66
N GLY A 24 14.44 -4.76 3.50
CA GLY A 24 15.74 -5.31 3.16
C GLY A 24 15.90 -5.55 1.65
N GLY A 25 17.14 -5.73 1.22
CA GLY A 25 17.46 -6.04 -0.17
C GLY A 25 18.55 -5.17 -0.76
N LEU A 26 19.00 -5.53 -1.94
CA LEU A 26 20.13 -4.90 -2.63
C LEU A 26 19.76 -3.58 -3.34
N THR A 27 18.48 -3.35 -3.60
CA THR A 27 18.01 -2.18 -4.35
C THR A 27 17.06 -1.34 -3.50
N THR A 28 17.54 -0.21 -3.02
CA THR A 28 16.74 0.80 -2.32
C THR A 28 16.34 1.92 -3.27
N VAL A 29 17.26 2.32 -4.13
CA VAL A 29 17.09 3.36 -5.13
C VAL A 29 17.37 2.79 -6.52
N MET A 30 16.46 3.02 -7.45
CA MET A 30 16.57 2.57 -8.85
C MET A 30 17.25 3.61 -9.74
N ASP A 31 17.06 4.88 -9.45
CA ASP A 31 17.66 5.98 -10.19
C ASP A 31 17.74 7.25 -9.34
N VAL A 32 18.67 8.12 -9.66
CA VAL A 32 18.86 9.43 -9.03
C VAL A 32 18.86 10.49 -10.12
N LYS A 33 18.05 11.51 -9.99
CA LYS A 33 18.03 12.67 -10.88
C LYS A 33 18.64 13.86 -10.14
N ILE A 34 19.66 14.48 -10.72
CA ILE A 34 20.31 15.66 -10.15
C ILE A 34 19.99 16.85 -11.03
N ARG A 35 19.68 17.97 -10.40
CA ARG A 35 19.57 19.28 -11.01
C ARG A 35 20.42 20.24 -10.21
N ASP A 36 21.19 21.05 -10.89
CA ASP A 36 21.99 22.12 -10.31
C ASP A 36 21.54 23.47 -10.87
N PHE A 37 21.52 24.44 -10.00
CA PHE A 37 21.13 25.80 -10.32
C PHE A 37 22.09 26.78 -9.63
N PRO A 38 22.40 27.91 -10.25
CA PRO A 38 23.16 28.95 -9.60
C PRO A 38 22.50 29.42 -8.30
N THR A 39 23.29 29.53 -7.25
CA THR A 39 22.82 30.01 -5.95
C THR A 39 23.68 31.19 -5.48
N HIS A 40 23.25 31.86 -4.42
CA HIS A 40 24.07 32.89 -3.79
C HIS A 40 25.34 32.29 -3.20
N ALA A 41 26.50 32.97 -3.41
CA ALA A 41 27.81 32.46 -3.02
C ALA A 41 27.97 32.16 -1.50
N ALA A 42 27.14 32.75 -0.65
CA ALA A 42 27.17 32.54 0.79
C ALA A 42 26.33 31.33 1.25
N SER A 43 25.68 30.61 0.35
CA SER A 43 24.80 29.49 0.70
C SER A 43 24.98 28.32 -0.27
N LEU A 44 24.81 27.11 0.25
CA LEU A 44 24.82 25.86 -0.52
C LEU A 44 23.51 25.10 -0.23
N PRO A 45 22.37 25.58 -0.74
CA PRO A 45 21.09 24.90 -0.51
C PRO A 45 21.06 23.56 -1.24
N VAL A 46 20.64 22.52 -0.54
CA VAL A 46 20.42 21.18 -1.08
C VAL A 46 19.01 20.74 -0.74
N ALA A 47 18.28 20.21 -1.71
CA ALA A 47 16.99 19.58 -1.50
C ALA A 47 17.01 18.16 -2.06
N MET A 48 16.40 17.24 -1.33
CA MET A 48 16.22 15.86 -1.77
C MET A 48 14.73 15.53 -1.78
N ILE A 49 14.25 14.97 -2.87
CA ILE A 49 12.86 14.56 -3.05
C ILE A 49 12.83 13.04 -3.30
N PRO A 50 12.66 12.22 -2.25
CA PRO A 50 12.43 10.80 -2.42
C PRO A 50 11.11 10.56 -3.14
N ASN A 51 11.11 9.71 -4.15
CA ASN A 51 9.91 9.42 -4.93
C ASN A 51 9.77 7.91 -5.16
N CYS A 52 8.52 7.47 -5.33
CA CYS A 52 8.21 6.09 -5.67
C CYS A 52 8.71 5.76 -7.08
N ALA A 53 9.25 4.54 -7.27
CA ALA A 53 9.67 4.05 -8.58
C ALA A 53 8.51 3.74 -9.54
N ALA A 54 7.26 3.77 -9.06
CA ALA A 54 6.09 3.55 -9.92
C ALA A 54 6.01 4.62 -11.02
N THR A 55 5.95 4.20 -12.26
CA THR A 55 5.79 5.09 -13.42
C THR A 55 4.39 5.69 -13.43
N ARG A 56 4.30 7.01 -13.31
CA ARG A 56 3.03 7.76 -13.27
C ARG A 56 3.04 8.93 -14.25
N HIS A 57 3.86 8.86 -15.28
CA HIS A 57 3.99 9.91 -16.27
C HIS A 57 4.12 9.29 -17.67
N ALA A 58 3.73 10.05 -18.68
CA ALA A 58 3.94 9.73 -20.06
C ALA A 58 4.77 10.84 -20.72
N HIS A 59 5.66 10.46 -21.62
CA HIS A 59 6.40 11.40 -22.43
C HIS A 59 5.74 11.51 -23.80
N PHE A 60 5.56 12.72 -24.30
CA PHE A 60 5.02 12.97 -25.63
C PHE A 60 5.66 14.22 -26.22
N VAL A 61 5.63 14.32 -27.54
CA VAL A 61 6.13 15.47 -28.29
C VAL A 61 4.95 16.21 -28.90
N LEU A 62 4.92 17.52 -28.73
CA LEU A 62 3.94 18.40 -29.37
C LEU A 62 4.59 19.04 -30.61
N ASP A 63 4.49 18.39 -31.74
CA ASP A 63 5.05 18.84 -33.03
C ASP A 63 3.98 19.11 -34.08
N GLY A 64 2.71 19.03 -33.73
CA GLY A 64 1.57 19.22 -34.63
C GLY A 64 1.13 17.96 -35.38
N SER A 65 1.83 16.83 -35.24
CA SER A 65 1.49 15.56 -35.88
C SER A 65 0.36 14.81 -35.21
N GLY A 66 -0.12 15.30 -34.06
CA GLY A 66 -1.13 14.65 -33.21
C GLY A 66 -0.48 13.93 -32.01
N PRO A 67 -1.27 13.26 -31.18
CA PRO A 67 -0.75 12.57 -29.99
C PRO A 67 0.10 11.36 -30.41
N SER A 68 1.39 11.38 -30.10
CA SER A 68 2.23 10.19 -30.17
C SER A 68 2.38 9.60 -28.76
N LEU A 69 1.88 8.40 -28.54
CA LEU A 69 2.12 7.65 -27.33
C LEU A 69 3.30 6.73 -27.53
N GLN A 70 4.19 6.67 -26.55
CA GLN A 70 5.18 5.60 -26.52
C GLN A 70 4.46 4.26 -26.45
N THR A 71 4.87 3.32 -27.30
CA THR A 71 4.37 1.95 -27.21
C THR A 71 4.70 1.40 -25.82
N PRO A 72 3.71 0.95 -25.04
CA PRO A 72 4.00 0.33 -23.75
C PRO A 72 4.86 -0.91 -23.96
N PRO A 73 5.75 -1.25 -23.04
CA PRO A 73 6.52 -2.49 -23.11
C PRO A 73 5.57 -3.69 -23.22
N ASP A 74 5.94 -4.67 -24.03
CA ASP A 74 5.17 -5.90 -24.12
C ASP A 74 5.25 -6.64 -22.78
N ILE A 75 4.12 -7.12 -22.28
CA ILE A 75 4.07 -7.88 -21.03
C ILE A 75 4.93 -9.16 -21.12
N ASN A 76 5.12 -9.70 -22.33
CA ASN A 76 5.94 -10.87 -22.58
C ASN A 76 7.46 -10.60 -22.52
N ASP A 77 7.87 -9.34 -22.50
CA ASP A 77 9.27 -8.94 -22.29
C ASP A 77 9.70 -9.13 -20.81
N TRP A 78 8.74 -9.33 -19.91
CA TRP A 78 9.01 -9.52 -18.50
C TRP A 78 9.15 -11.00 -18.18
N PRO A 79 10.11 -11.40 -17.33
CA PRO A 79 10.28 -12.80 -16.99
C PRO A 79 9.06 -13.33 -16.23
N ASP A 80 8.65 -14.54 -16.58
CA ASP A 80 7.70 -15.30 -15.77
C ASP A 80 8.34 -15.63 -14.42
N ILE A 81 7.88 -14.98 -13.38
CA ILE A 81 8.34 -15.25 -12.02
C ILE A 81 7.42 -16.30 -11.41
N THR A 82 7.91 -17.51 -11.27
CA THR A 82 7.28 -18.52 -10.43
C THR A 82 7.73 -18.29 -8.98
N TRP A 83 6.78 -17.99 -8.12
CA TRP A 83 7.04 -17.83 -6.71
C TRP A 83 6.71 -19.13 -5.96
N GLU A 84 7.74 -19.74 -5.41
CA GLU A 84 7.55 -20.90 -4.54
C GLU A 84 7.24 -20.43 -3.11
N VAL A 85 6.13 -20.92 -2.57
CA VAL A 85 5.76 -20.65 -1.18
C VAL A 85 6.74 -21.41 -0.29
N GLY A 86 7.57 -20.69 0.46
CA GLY A 86 8.52 -21.29 1.40
C GLY A 86 7.84 -22.20 2.44
N GLU A 87 8.54 -23.20 2.93
CA GLU A 87 8.01 -24.19 3.90
C GLU A 87 7.50 -23.56 5.21
N ASN A 88 8.02 -22.42 5.59
CA ASN A 88 7.67 -21.72 6.84
C ASN A 88 6.53 -20.68 6.70
N VAL A 89 5.85 -20.64 5.58
CA VAL A 89 4.74 -19.70 5.36
C VAL A 89 3.45 -20.27 5.95
N ARG A 90 2.86 -19.53 6.89
CA ARG A 90 1.56 -19.91 7.47
C ARG A 90 0.43 -19.51 6.54
N ARG A 91 -0.46 -20.44 6.23
CA ARG A 91 -1.69 -20.20 5.47
C ARG A 91 -2.81 -19.85 6.43
N ILE A 92 -3.38 -18.66 6.25
CA ILE A 92 -4.42 -18.10 7.13
C ILE A 92 -5.69 -17.87 6.33
N ASN A 93 -6.81 -18.34 6.86
CA ASN A 93 -8.12 -18.03 6.32
C ASN A 93 -8.77 -16.92 7.16
N LEU A 94 -8.94 -15.75 6.55
CA LEU A 94 -9.50 -14.56 7.21
C LEU A 94 -11.00 -14.71 7.57
N ASP A 95 -11.70 -15.66 6.97
CA ASP A 95 -13.11 -15.91 7.30
C ASP A 95 -13.29 -16.67 8.63
N THR A 96 -12.23 -17.35 9.09
CA THR A 96 -12.29 -18.22 10.29
C THR A 96 -11.30 -17.85 11.38
N ILE A 97 -10.37 -16.94 11.10
CA ILE A 97 -9.35 -16.52 12.05
C ILE A 97 -9.96 -15.94 13.32
N THR A 98 -9.41 -16.33 14.47
CA THR A 98 -9.81 -15.78 15.77
C THR A 98 -8.77 -14.80 16.31
N ARG A 99 -9.18 -14.02 17.32
CA ARG A 99 -8.27 -13.10 18.00
C ARG A 99 -7.17 -13.86 18.76
N GLU A 100 -7.50 -15.02 19.30
CA GLU A 100 -6.60 -15.91 20.03
C GLU A 100 -5.52 -16.49 19.11
N GLU A 101 -5.90 -16.84 17.89
CA GLU A 101 -4.99 -17.32 16.86
C GLU A 101 -4.07 -16.20 16.35
N ALA A 102 -4.65 -15.03 16.05
CA ALA A 102 -3.88 -13.88 15.63
C ALA A 102 -2.89 -13.39 16.71
N ALA A 103 -3.21 -13.57 17.98
CA ALA A 103 -2.33 -13.24 19.11
C ALA A 103 -1.08 -14.13 19.21
N GLN A 104 -1.05 -15.25 18.49
CA GLN A 104 0.12 -16.15 18.45
C GLN A 104 1.16 -15.76 17.39
N TRP A 105 0.80 -14.82 16.52
CA TRP A 105 1.73 -14.38 15.48
C TRP A 105 2.86 -13.55 16.06
N GLN A 106 4.04 -13.71 15.48
CA GLN A 106 5.23 -12.99 15.90
C GLN A 106 5.64 -11.97 14.83
N PRO A 107 6.25 -10.86 15.23
CA PRO A 107 6.88 -9.95 14.28
C PRO A 107 7.88 -10.71 13.38
N GLY A 108 7.75 -10.56 12.06
CA GLY A 108 8.56 -11.26 11.07
C GLY A 108 7.93 -12.53 10.51
N ASP A 109 6.80 -12.99 11.06
CA ASP A 109 6.05 -14.09 10.44
C ASP A 109 5.60 -13.73 9.02
N THR A 110 5.78 -14.66 8.10
CA THR A 110 5.25 -14.54 6.74
C THR A 110 3.93 -15.30 6.65
N LEU A 111 2.87 -14.58 6.27
CA LEU A 111 1.51 -15.12 6.22
C LEU A 111 0.98 -15.08 4.77
N LEU A 112 0.38 -16.18 4.33
CA LEU A 112 -0.37 -16.26 3.09
C LEU A 112 -1.86 -16.21 3.42
N LEU A 113 -2.49 -15.09 3.07
CA LEU A 113 -3.88 -14.83 3.44
C LEU A 113 -4.85 -15.29 2.37
N SER A 114 -5.96 -15.85 2.78
CA SER A 114 -7.10 -16.17 1.93
C SER A 114 -8.41 -15.78 2.64
N GLY A 115 -9.52 -15.72 1.91
CA GLY A 115 -10.82 -15.36 2.47
C GLY A 115 -11.22 -13.91 2.17
N LYS A 116 -12.24 -13.43 2.84
CA LYS A 116 -12.86 -12.12 2.61
C LYS A 116 -12.21 -11.06 3.48
N MET A 117 -11.99 -9.89 2.91
CA MET A 117 -11.59 -8.70 3.66
C MET A 117 -12.34 -7.48 3.14
N LEU A 118 -12.47 -6.48 3.97
CA LEU A 118 -12.98 -5.18 3.57
C LEU A 118 -11.83 -4.31 3.05
N THR A 119 -12.14 -3.39 2.17
CA THR A 119 -11.19 -2.37 1.72
C THR A 119 -11.60 -1.01 2.26
N GLY A 120 -10.63 -0.11 2.42
CA GLY A 120 -10.93 1.26 2.83
C GLY A 120 -9.66 1.99 3.25
N ARG A 121 -9.62 3.27 2.97
CA ARG A 121 -8.52 4.13 3.40
C ARG A 121 -9.04 5.48 3.89
N ASP A 122 -8.39 6.59 3.62
CA ASP A 122 -8.64 7.88 4.28
C ASP A 122 -10.10 8.31 4.30
N ALA A 123 -10.77 8.37 3.13
CA ALA A 123 -12.13 8.87 3.03
C ALA A 123 -13.13 7.92 3.70
N ALA A 124 -12.96 6.60 3.51
CA ALA A 124 -13.80 5.60 4.16
C ALA A 124 -13.68 5.67 5.69
N HIS A 125 -12.44 5.75 6.21
CA HIS A 125 -12.20 5.85 7.66
C HIS A 125 -12.81 7.13 8.24
N LYS A 126 -12.65 8.26 7.56
CA LYS A 126 -13.27 9.52 7.96
C LYS A 126 -14.78 9.39 8.02
N LYS A 127 -15.40 8.84 6.97
CA LYS A 127 -16.85 8.68 6.89
C LYS A 127 -17.39 7.72 7.95
N MET A 128 -16.73 6.58 8.16
CA MET A 128 -17.09 5.66 9.24
C MET A 128 -17.07 6.36 10.61
N LYS A 129 -16.02 7.13 10.88
CA LYS A 129 -15.91 7.90 12.12
C LYS A 129 -17.06 8.88 12.28
N GLU A 130 -17.35 9.70 11.27
CA GLU A 130 -18.44 10.67 11.28
C GLU A 130 -19.81 10.03 11.53
N LEU A 131 -20.09 8.88 10.91
CA LEU A 131 -21.34 8.14 11.11
C LEU A 131 -21.49 7.58 12.52
N ILE A 132 -20.41 7.08 13.10
CA ILE A 132 -20.42 6.58 14.47
C ILE A 132 -20.59 7.74 15.46
N GLU A 133 -19.84 8.82 15.30
CA GLU A 133 -19.91 10.00 16.17
C GLU A 133 -21.28 10.69 16.13
N SER A 134 -21.94 10.68 14.99
CA SER A 134 -23.31 11.22 14.86
C SER A 134 -24.41 10.32 15.41
N GLY A 135 -24.07 9.12 15.84
CA GLY A 135 -25.04 8.13 16.35
C GLY A 135 -25.85 7.43 15.28
N VAL A 136 -25.61 7.67 14.00
CA VAL A 136 -26.26 6.97 12.89
C VAL A 136 -25.78 5.51 12.80
N GLY A 137 -24.51 5.28 13.14
CA GLY A 137 -23.90 3.96 13.02
C GLY A 137 -23.45 3.62 11.59
N LEU A 138 -22.78 2.47 11.47
CA LEU A 138 -22.32 1.98 10.17
C LEU A 138 -23.47 1.29 9.41
N PRO A 139 -23.45 1.31 8.05
CA PRO A 139 -24.35 0.46 7.28
C PRO A 139 -24.24 -1.00 7.70
N ALA A 140 -25.32 -1.74 7.67
CA ALA A 140 -25.38 -3.12 8.16
C ALA A 140 -24.42 -4.06 7.40
N GLU A 141 -24.11 -3.74 6.16
CA GLU A 141 -23.18 -4.47 5.31
C GLU A 141 -21.71 -4.26 5.71
N VAL A 142 -21.41 -3.21 6.47
CA VAL A 142 -20.06 -2.89 6.96
C VAL A 142 -19.85 -3.53 8.33
N ASP A 143 -19.74 -4.85 8.35
CA ASP A 143 -19.40 -5.60 9.57
C ASP A 143 -17.88 -5.73 9.66
N LEU A 144 -17.28 -4.97 10.59
CA LEU A 144 -15.82 -4.95 10.84
C LEU A 144 -15.42 -5.89 11.99
N LYS A 145 -16.38 -6.41 12.75
CA LYS A 145 -16.07 -7.17 13.96
C LYS A 145 -15.33 -8.47 13.63
N GLY A 146 -14.14 -8.61 14.19
CA GLY A 146 -13.29 -9.78 13.97
C GLY A 146 -12.69 -9.90 12.56
N ARG A 147 -12.84 -8.87 11.72
CA ARG A 147 -12.41 -8.89 10.31
C ARG A 147 -11.12 -8.13 10.09
N PHE A 148 -10.64 -8.20 8.87
CA PHE A 148 -9.49 -7.45 8.38
C PHE A 148 -9.93 -6.38 7.38
N ILE A 149 -9.28 -5.21 7.46
CA ILE A 149 -9.41 -4.16 6.47
C ILE A 149 -8.09 -3.98 5.73
N TYR A 150 -8.16 -3.95 4.40
CA TYR A 150 -7.02 -3.70 3.54
C TYR A 150 -7.02 -2.23 3.12
N TYR A 151 -5.96 -1.54 3.42
CA TYR A 151 -5.76 -0.14 3.06
C TYR A 151 -5.40 -0.03 1.59
N VAL A 152 -6.40 0.02 0.77
CA VAL A 152 -6.27 0.08 -0.68
C VAL A 152 -7.36 0.99 -1.27
N GLY A 153 -7.06 1.60 -2.38
CA GLY A 153 -8.04 2.17 -3.30
C GLY A 153 -7.80 1.45 -4.63
N PRO A 154 -8.52 0.36 -4.88
CA PRO A 154 -8.32 -0.41 -6.10
C PRO A 154 -8.73 0.41 -7.32
N VAL A 155 -8.03 0.18 -8.42
CA VAL A 155 -8.39 0.78 -9.72
C VAL A 155 -9.58 0.03 -10.29
N ASP A 156 -10.44 0.75 -11.02
CA ASP A 156 -11.55 0.11 -11.73
C ASP A 156 -11.04 -0.97 -12.68
N PRO A 157 -11.77 -2.09 -12.79
CA PRO A 157 -11.38 -3.17 -13.70
C PRO A 157 -11.46 -2.72 -15.15
N VAL A 158 -10.59 -3.25 -15.98
CA VAL A 158 -10.65 -3.13 -17.44
C VAL A 158 -10.77 -4.51 -18.05
N ARG A 159 -11.53 -4.64 -19.15
CA ARG A 159 -11.81 -5.92 -19.80
C ARG A 159 -12.52 -6.91 -18.85
N ASP A 160 -11.97 -8.10 -18.72
CA ASP A 160 -12.55 -9.23 -17.97
C ASP A 160 -12.00 -9.33 -16.53
N GLU A 161 -11.34 -8.29 -16.05
CA GLU A 161 -10.76 -8.26 -14.71
C GLU A 161 -11.88 -8.14 -13.65
N VAL A 162 -11.73 -8.85 -12.55
CA VAL A 162 -12.60 -8.67 -11.37
C VAL A 162 -12.35 -7.32 -10.73
N MET A 163 -11.07 -6.88 -10.73
CA MET A 163 -10.62 -5.64 -10.16
C MET A 163 -9.29 -5.24 -10.82
N GLY A 164 -9.10 -3.96 -11.03
CA GLY A 164 -7.82 -3.42 -11.48
C GLY A 164 -6.75 -3.47 -10.38
N PRO A 165 -5.56 -2.93 -10.62
CA PRO A 165 -4.45 -2.96 -9.67
C PRO A 165 -4.85 -2.54 -8.26
N ALA A 166 -4.54 -3.37 -7.27
CA ALA A 166 -4.95 -3.23 -5.87
C ALA A 166 -3.75 -3.17 -4.91
N GLY A 167 -2.90 -2.16 -5.09
CA GLY A 167 -1.69 -1.98 -4.28
C GLY A 167 -1.97 -1.37 -2.89
N PRO A 168 -1.23 -1.79 -1.86
CA PRO A 168 -1.43 -1.29 -0.50
C PRO A 168 -1.08 0.19 -0.38
N THR A 169 -1.87 0.92 0.40
CA THR A 169 -1.62 2.32 0.76
C THR A 169 -0.77 2.41 2.02
N THR A 170 0.03 3.46 2.15
CA THR A 170 0.81 3.78 3.34
C THR A 170 -0.08 3.88 4.59
N ALA A 171 0.19 3.04 5.57
CA ALA A 171 -0.70 2.82 6.71
C ALA A 171 -0.74 3.97 7.73
N THR A 172 0.36 4.73 7.89
CA THR A 172 0.43 5.86 8.83
C THR A 172 -0.63 6.93 8.59
N ARG A 173 -1.16 7.02 7.38
CA ARG A 173 -2.27 7.96 7.06
C ARG A 173 -3.53 7.64 7.84
N MET A 174 -3.76 6.38 8.21
CA MET A 174 -4.91 5.92 8.98
C MET A 174 -4.69 5.99 10.49
N ASP A 175 -3.49 6.30 10.98
CA ASP A 175 -3.18 6.29 12.41
C ASP A 175 -4.12 7.16 13.24
N LYS A 176 -4.49 8.31 12.72
CA LYS A 176 -5.44 9.25 13.35
C LYS A 176 -6.85 8.71 13.54
N PHE A 177 -7.21 7.66 12.84
CA PHE A 177 -8.52 7.00 12.94
C PHE A 177 -8.43 5.68 13.71
N THR A 178 -7.25 5.11 13.86
CA THR A 178 -7.05 3.71 14.27
C THR A 178 -7.63 3.42 15.65
N ASP A 179 -7.34 4.25 16.66
CA ASP A 179 -7.86 4.03 18.03
C ASP A 179 -9.40 4.03 18.03
N PHE A 180 -9.99 5.03 17.39
CA PHE A 180 -11.44 5.19 17.30
C PHE A 180 -12.11 3.99 16.58
N ILE A 181 -11.60 3.62 15.42
CA ILE A 181 -12.17 2.49 14.65
C ILE A 181 -12.05 1.18 15.41
N LEU A 182 -10.89 0.89 15.99
CA LEU A 182 -10.70 -0.33 16.78
C LEU A 182 -11.65 -0.41 17.99
N GLU A 183 -11.85 0.72 18.67
CA GLU A 183 -12.72 0.82 19.86
C GLU A 183 -14.18 0.56 19.51
N HIS A 184 -14.68 1.14 18.43
CA HIS A 184 -16.11 1.15 18.12
C HIS A 184 -16.56 -0.02 17.22
N THR A 185 -15.62 -0.67 16.52
CA THR A 185 -16.02 -1.68 15.51
C THR A 185 -15.57 -3.09 15.83
N GLY A 186 -14.63 -3.27 16.76
CA GLY A 186 -14.07 -4.59 17.07
C GLY A 186 -13.24 -5.18 15.93
N LEU A 187 -12.74 -4.35 15.01
CA LEU A 187 -11.83 -4.76 13.93
C LEU A 187 -10.66 -5.56 14.49
N LEU A 188 -10.31 -6.67 13.86
CA LEU A 188 -9.24 -7.55 14.31
C LEU A 188 -7.89 -7.12 13.74
N GLY A 189 -7.84 -6.77 12.47
CA GLY A 189 -6.57 -6.46 11.84
C GLY A 189 -6.66 -5.49 10.66
N MET A 190 -5.51 -4.94 10.34
CA MET A 190 -5.32 -3.99 9.26
C MET A 190 -4.15 -4.43 8.40
N ILE A 191 -4.28 -4.26 7.10
CA ILE A 191 -3.25 -4.60 6.12
C ILE A 191 -2.91 -3.33 5.33
N GLY A 192 -1.65 -2.97 5.30
CA GLY A 192 -1.19 -1.78 4.58
C GLY A 192 0.27 -1.87 4.20
N LYS A 193 0.86 -0.79 3.77
CA LYS A 193 2.30 -0.75 3.51
C LYS A 193 3.01 0.22 4.45
N ALA A 194 4.33 0.01 4.61
CA ALA A 194 5.22 0.72 5.51
C ALA A 194 4.82 0.58 7.00
N GLU A 195 5.61 1.16 7.84
CA GLU A 195 5.42 1.10 9.29
C GLU A 195 4.24 1.95 9.76
N ARG A 196 3.80 1.67 10.98
CA ARG A 196 2.82 2.51 11.69
C ARG A 196 3.53 3.55 12.54
N GLY A 197 2.95 4.72 12.68
CA GLY A 197 3.43 5.73 13.61
C GLY A 197 3.15 5.36 15.08
N PRO A 198 3.77 6.08 16.04
CA PRO A 198 3.61 5.78 17.48
C PRO A 198 2.14 5.72 17.95
N VAL A 199 1.30 6.61 17.44
CA VAL A 199 -0.13 6.65 17.77
C VAL A 199 -0.85 5.38 17.29
N GLY A 200 -0.58 4.95 16.07
CA GLY A 200 -1.13 3.72 15.52
C GLY A 200 -0.67 2.48 16.29
N ILE A 201 0.62 2.41 16.63
CA ILE A 201 1.18 1.30 17.41
C ILE A 201 0.53 1.20 18.80
N GLN A 202 0.36 2.33 19.48
CA GLN A 202 -0.30 2.36 20.79
C GLN A 202 -1.76 1.91 20.71
N ALA A 203 -2.50 2.36 19.70
CA ALA A 203 -3.88 1.94 19.48
C ALA A 203 -3.99 0.43 19.21
N ILE A 204 -3.13 -0.10 18.33
CA ILE A 204 -3.08 -1.54 18.00
C ILE A 204 -2.81 -2.36 19.28
N LYS A 205 -1.86 -1.93 20.09
CA LYS A 205 -1.53 -2.57 21.36
C LYS A 205 -2.70 -2.51 22.37
N LYS A 206 -3.32 -1.34 22.53
CA LYS A 206 -4.46 -1.11 23.43
C LYS A 206 -5.61 -2.06 23.13
N HIS A 207 -5.96 -2.20 21.85
CA HIS A 207 -7.10 -2.99 21.40
C HIS A 207 -6.74 -4.45 21.06
N ARG A 208 -5.48 -4.86 21.24
CA ARG A 208 -4.99 -6.20 20.89
C ARG A 208 -5.35 -6.58 19.44
N ALA A 209 -5.21 -5.61 18.55
CA ALA A 209 -5.37 -5.80 17.12
C ALA A 209 -4.03 -6.18 16.47
N VAL A 210 -4.04 -6.50 15.19
CA VAL A 210 -2.83 -6.80 14.44
C VAL A 210 -2.67 -5.86 13.24
N TYR A 211 -1.44 -5.63 12.86
CA TYR A 211 -1.10 -4.94 11.63
C TYR A 211 -0.21 -5.84 10.79
N LEU A 212 -0.59 -6.03 9.55
CA LEU A 212 0.17 -6.80 8.56
C LEU A 212 0.70 -5.87 7.49
N MET A 213 1.98 -6.03 7.17
CA MET A 213 2.61 -5.27 6.11
C MET A 213 2.53 -6.03 4.80
N ALA A 214 1.82 -5.47 3.82
CA ALA A 214 1.78 -5.99 2.48
C ALA A 214 2.94 -5.44 1.64
N VAL A 215 3.44 -6.25 0.73
CA VAL A 215 4.51 -5.87 -0.19
C VAL A 215 4.01 -4.82 -1.17
N GLY A 216 4.72 -3.70 -1.27
CA GLY A 216 4.44 -2.68 -2.28
C GLY A 216 4.97 -3.07 -3.66
N GLY A 217 4.47 -2.38 -4.69
CA GLY A 217 4.85 -2.67 -6.08
C GLY A 217 4.15 -3.87 -6.70
N ALA A 218 3.45 -4.69 -5.91
CA ALA A 218 2.76 -5.91 -6.36
C ALA A 218 1.27 -5.69 -6.68
N ALA A 219 0.84 -4.47 -6.99
CA ALA A 219 -0.57 -4.11 -7.17
C ALA A 219 -1.30 -4.98 -8.20
N TYR A 220 -0.65 -5.28 -9.31
CA TYR A 220 -1.19 -6.14 -10.36
C TYR A 220 -1.28 -7.61 -9.91
N LEU A 221 -0.26 -8.11 -9.22
CA LEU A 221 -0.28 -9.49 -8.69
C LEU A 221 -1.38 -9.66 -7.64
N VAL A 222 -1.58 -8.66 -6.79
CA VAL A 222 -2.68 -8.67 -5.82
C VAL A 222 -4.03 -8.72 -6.52
N SER A 223 -4.25 -7.93 -7.58
CA SER A 223 -5.51 -7.98 -8.33
C SER A 223 -5.79 -9.35 -8.95
N LYS A 224 -4.77 -10.07 -9.39
CA LYS A 224 -4.91 -11.44 -9.91
C LYS A 224 -5.36 -12.45 -8.86
N ALA A 225 -5.07 -12.21 -7.60
CA ALA A 225 -5.51 -13.06 -6.50
C ALA A 225 -6.96 -12.79 -6.05
N ILE A 226 -7.55 -11.67 -6.48
CA ILE A 226 -8.91 -11.29 -6.12
C ILE A 226 -9.89 -12.00 -7.07
N THR A 227 -10.70 -12.89 -6.51
CA THR A 227 -11.67 -13.69 -7.28
C THR A 227 -13.07 -13.09 -7.35
N SER A 228 -13.39 -12.18 -6.42
CA SER A 228 -14.65 -11.42 -6.44
C SER A 228 -14.49 -10.11 -5.69
N ALA A 229 -15.23 -9.09 -6.12
CA ALA A 229 -15.27 -7.80 -5.46
C ALA A 229 -16.68 -7.21 -5.57
N ARG A 230 -17.12 -6.49 -4.55
CA ARG A 230 -18.35 -5.71 -4.57
C ARG A 230 -18.24 -4.52 -3.65
N VAL A 231 -18.84 -3.42 -4.00
CA VAL A 231 -19.01 -2.28 -3.11
C VAL A 231 -20.12 -2.59 -2.12
N VAL A 232 -19.84 -2.49 -0.83
CA VAL A 232 -20.80 -2.73 0.25
C VAL A 232 -21.28 -1.44 0.89
N ALA A 233 -20.48 -0.36 0.83
CA ALA A 233 -20.87 0.94 1.37
C ALA A 233 -20.08 2.08 0.70
N PHE A 234 -20.64 3.28 0.76
CA PHE A 234 -20.02 4.54 0.36
C PHE A 234 -19.65 4.58 -1.14
N PRO A 235 -20.54 4.17 -2.07
CA PRO A 235 -20.23 4.15 -3.49
C PRO A 235 -19.82 5.52 -4.04
N GLU A 236 -20.25 6.61 -3.42
CA GLU A 236 -19.88 7.96 -3.78
C GLU A 236 -18.40 8.29 -3.54
N LEU A 237 -17.68 7.48 -2.78
CA LEU A 237 -16.23 7.63 -2.56
C LEU A 237 -15.39 7.00 -3.68
N GLY A 238 -16.02 6.38 -4.68
CA GLY A 238 -15.33 5.75 -5.80
C GLY A 238 -14.35 4.67 -5.31
N MET A 239 -13.08 4.76 -5.70
CA MET A 239 -12.05 3.79 -5.31
C MET A 239 -11.78 3.72 -3.79
N GLU A 240 -12.35 4.61 -3.00
CA GLU A 240 -12.27 4.58 -1.53
C GLU A 240 -13.55 4.06 -0.88
N ALA A 241 -14.52 3.55 -1.65
CA ALA A 241 -15.67 2.81 -1.14
C ALA A 241 -15.22 1.55 -0.36
N ILE A 242 -16.13 1.06 0.49
CA ILE A 242 -15.93 -0.19 1.21
C ILE A 242 -16.58 -1.33 0.46
#